data_7a82ac4fd5f6f6ba8daac0aaacea448c
#
_entry.id   7a82ac4fd5f6f6ba8daac0aaacea448c
#
_cell.length_a   1.000
_cell.length_b   1.000
_cell.length_c   1.000
_cell.angle_alpha   90.00
_cell.angle_beta   90.00
_cell.angle_gamma   90.00
#
_symmetry.space_group_name_H-M   'P 1'
#
loop_
_entity.id
_entity.type
_entity.pdbx_description
1 polymer ?
#
loop_
_entity_poly.entity_id
_entity_poly.type
_entity_poly.pdbx_seq_one_letter_code
_entity_poly.pdbx_strand_id
1 'polypeptide(L)'
;MQICYWCPFLTHIATIDSVKNSAVSLRKYSKNSHSLKIKILNSYGEWSFYKNNNDNIYVHNLQKLNFFKIMPKEGFLLSKLTFIIVFLLNIVPLIKFVKKEKPDFLIIHLLTILPIILSPILSKHTKIILRISGLPNMHFLRSFFWRFFSQYIHQITTPTILTKNFLIEKKIFQKKKISLLRDPIINCKNVGILKKDVIHNMPTNDKFYLSIGRLTSQKNFDFLINHFAKNIDKFNIKKLIIIGSGEQFQNLRKTIFNNNAQNNIFLLGFRKNIYPYLNKCSAFISTSKYEDPGFAILEACYLKKKVVTSIVNNGPLEMYKNSDMCYFFEKNNEQDFVNQLIVSEKDDNSKIKIIKAIRYVKQFTLFSHYKILNKLIRQFI
;
A
#
# COMPACT_ATOMS: atom_id res chain seq x y z
N MET A 1 -19.63 10.91 17.06
CA MET A 1 -18.76 9.72 16.89
C MET A 1 -17.32 10.15 16.65
N GLN A 2 -16.35 9.56 17.38
CA GLN A 2 -14.92 9.87 17.24
C GLN A 2 -14.15 8.62 16.81
N ILE A 3 -13.40 8.72 15.71
CA ILE A 3 -12.57 7.65 15.16
C ILE A 3 -11.12 8.09 15.18
N CYS A 4 -10.26 7.27 15.77
CA CYS A 4 -8.82 7.52 15.83
C CYS A 4 -8.05 6.46 15.03
N TYR A 5 -7.01 6.91 14.33
CA TYR A 5 -6.07 6.05 13.61
C TYR A 5 -4.73 6.02 14.33
N TRP A 6 -4.22 4.81 14.58
CA TRP A 6 -2.86 4.55 15.04
C TRP A 6 -2.04 3.98 13.88
N CYS A 7 -1.04 4.71 13.42
CA CYS A 7 -0.19 4.29 12.30
C CYS A 7 1.21 4.95 12.38
N PRO A 8 2.05 4.60 13.34
CA PRO A 8 3.44 5.07 13.37
C PRO A 8 4.25 4.45 12.23
N PHE A 9 5.16 5.22 11.62
CA PHE A 9 6.01 4.77 10.53
C PHE A 9 7.39 5.44 10.56
N LEU A 10 8.41 4.78 10.03
CA LEU A 10 9.78 5.32 9.93
C LEU A 10 10.01 6.03 8.59
N THR A 11 9.58 5.42 7.51
CA THR A 11 9.71 5.92 6.13
C THR A 11 8.35 5.96 5.46
N HIS A 12 8.21 6.81 4.45
CA HIS A 12 6.94 6.90 3.71
C HIS A 12 6.69 5.62 2.92
N ILE A 13 5.59 4.95 3.24
CA ILE A 13 5.12 3.72 2.57
C ILE A 13 3.66 3.88 2.17
N ALA A 14 3.22 3.09 1.21
CA ALA A 14 1.85 3.15 0.66
C ALA A 14 0.73 3.02 1.71
N THR A 15 1.00 2.33 2.82
CA THR A 15 0.04 2.21 3.94
C THR A 15 -0.33 3.57 4.55
N ILE A 16 0.57 4.56 4.51
CA ILE A 16 0.32 5.92 5.02
C ILE A 16 -0.77 6.60 4.19
N ASP A 17 -0.67 6.50 2.86
CA ASP A 17 -1.68 7.02 1.95
C ASP A 17 -3.01 6.26 2.11
N SER A 18 -2.97 4.94 2.37
CA SER A 18 -4.16 4.16 2.68
C SER A 18 -4.86 4.65 3.96
N VAL A 19 -4.12 4.95 5.03
CA VAL A 19 -4.69 5.50 6.29
C VAL A 19 -5.30 6.88 6.04
N LYS A 20 -4.58 7.77 5.37
CA LYS A 20 -5.09 9.09 4.99
C LYS A 20 -6.38 8.98 4.15
N ASN A 21 -6.35 8.16 3.11
CA ASN A 21 -7.51 7.95 2.24
C ASN A 21 -8.68 7.29 2.97
N SER A 22 -8.42 6.41 3.94
CA SER A 22 -9.45 5.83 4.80
C SER A 22 -10.16 6.91 5.62
N ALA A 23 -9.39 7.79 6.27
CA ALA A 23 -9.91 8.93 7.02
C ALA A 23 -10.71 9.89 6.10
N VAL A 24 -10.16 10.25 4.94
CA VAL A 24 -10.84 11.08 3.93
C VAL A 24 -12.14 10.41 3.45
N SER A 25 -12.16 9.11 3.24
CA SER A 25 -13.34 8.39 2.78
C SER A 25 -14.50 8.46 3.78
N LEU A 26 -14.21 8.29 5.07
CA LEU A 26 -15.18 8.45 6.14
C LEU A 26 -15.75 9.88 6.17
N ARG A 27 -14.86 10.88 6.09
CA ARG A 27 -15.28 12.29 6.11
C ARG A 27 -16.13 12.66 4.91
N LYS A 28 -15.72 12.22 3.72
CA LYS A 28 -16.35 12.59 2.44
C LYS A 28 -17.75 11.95 2.26
N TYR A 29 -17.93 10.70 2.68
CA TYR A 29 -19.11 9.92 2.33
C TYR A 29 -20.05 9.66 3.50
N SER A 30 -19.69 10.03 4.74
CA SER A 30 -20.59 9.91 5.88
C SER A 30 -21.73 10.90 5.78
N LYS A 31 -22.99 10.42 5.96
CA LYS A 31 -24.17 11.27 5.97
C LYS A 31 -24.12 12.35 7.08
N ASN A 32 -23.58 11.98 8.26
CA ASN A 32 -23.43 12.87 9.41
C ASN A 32 -21.97 13.34 9.55
N SER A 33 -21.39 13.79 8.45
CA SER A 33 -19.97 14.19 8.42
C SER A 33 -19.63 15.29 9.45
N HIS A 34 -20.56 16.20 9.75
CA HIS A 34 -20.33 17.30 10.71
C HIS A 34 -20.12 16.81 12.14
N SER A 35 -20.81 15.75 12.58
CA SER A 35 -20.68 15.18 13.92
C SER A 35 -19.54 14.15 14.04
N LEU A 36 -18.88 13.78 12.90
CA LEU A 36 -17.80 12.80 12.88
C LEU A 36 -16.46 13.49 13.15
N LYS A 37 -15.81 13.16 14.27
CA LYS A 37 -14.46 13.60 14.60
C LYS A 37 -13.45 12.52 14.19
N ILE A 38 -12.51 12.86 13.32
CA ILE A 38 -11.47 11.93 12.87
C ILE A 38 -10.11 12.46 13.32
N LYS A 39 -9.35 11.63 14.05
CA LYS A 39 -8.01 11.96 14.50
C LYS A 39 -7.00 10.94 14.02
N ILE A 40 -5.83 11.39 13.57
CA ILE A 40 -4.66 10.56 13.33
C ILE A 40 -3.70 10.80 14.49
N LEU A 41 -3.34 9.74 15.20
CA LEU A 41 -2.43 9.83 16.34
C LEU A 41 -0.99 9.91 15.86
N ASN A 42 -0.33 11.00 16.18
CA ASN A 42 1.06 11.26 15.87
C ASN A 42 1.92 10.85 17.06
N SER A 43 2.63 9.76 16.93
CA SER A 43 3.29 9.10 18.07
C SER A 43 4.62 9.75 18.46
N TYR A 44 5.40 10.27 17.48
CA TYR A 44 6.70 10.89 17.71
C TYR A 44 7.07 11.97 16.69
N GLY A 45 6.10 12.45 15.89
CA GLY A 45 6.26 13.53 14.92
C GLY A 45 6.18 13.07 13.46
N GLU A 46 5.93 11.80 13.19
CA GLU A 46 5.90 11.19 11.87
C GLU A 46 4.78 11.75 10.97
N TRP A 47 3.68 12.22 11.55
CA TRP A 47 2.55 12.83 10.82
C TRP A 47 2.65 14.37 10.72
N SER A 48 3.75 15.00 11.15
CA SER A 48 3.90 16.47 11.14
C SER A 48 3.89 17.09 9.73
N PHE A 49 4.11 16.29 8.69
CA PHE A 49 3.99 16.73 7.29
C PHE A 49 2.53 16.90 6.84
N TYR A 50 1.59 16.28 7.55
CA TYR A 50 0.18 16.37 7.25
C TYR A 50 -0.37 17.67 7.83
N LYS A 51 -0.47 18.69 6.99
CA LYS A 51 -1.16 19.94 7.36
C LYS A 51 -2.65 19.67 7.34
N ASN A 52 -3.36 20.16 8.37
CA ASN A 52 -4.83 20.16 8.41
C ASN A 52 -5.36 20.96 7.21
N ASN A 53 -5.56 20.27 6.09
CA ASN A 53 -6.30 20.82 4.97
C ASN A 53 -7.79 20.73 5.31
N ASN A 54 -8.64 21.48 4.60
CA ASN A 54 -10.09 21.65 4.76
C ASN A 54 -10.93 20.36 4.99
N ASP A 55 -10.29 19.21 5.19
CA ASP A 55 -10.94 17.91 5.33
C ASP A 55 -11.42 17.59 6.75
N ASN A 56 -11.22 18.48 7.74
CA ASN A 56 -11.56 18.26 9.16
C ASN A 56 -11.02 16.93 9.73
N ILE A 57 -9.83 16.52 9.31
CA ILE A 57 -9.07 15.42 9.87
C ILE A 57 -7.93 16.02 10.69
N TYR A 58 -7.92 15.72 11.98
CA TYR A 58 -6.97 16.33 12.92
C TYR A 58 -5.81 15.39 13.23
N VAL A 59 -4.59 15.90 13.17
CA VAL A 59 -3.41 15.20 13.70
C VAL A 59 -3.28 15.53 15.18
N HIS A 60 -3.35 14.50 16.04
CA HIS A 60 -3.20 14.65 17.49
C HIS A 60 -1.83 14.17 17.92
N ASN A 61 -1.01 15.08 18.45
CA ASN A 61 0.32 14.74 18.94
C ASN A 61 0.23 14.07 20.31
N LEU A 62 0.73 12.84 20.42
CA LEU A 62 0.85 12.13 21.68
C LEU A 62 2.06 12.62 22.48
N GLN A 63 3.11 13.10 21.79
CA GLN A 63 4.31 13.69 22.38
C GLN A 63 4.35 15.19 22.13
N LYS A 64 4.90 15.95 23.10
CA LYS A 64 5.12 17.39 22.96
C LYS A 64 6.27 17.69 21.99
N LEU A 65 7.30 16.85 21.97
CA LEU A 65 8.48 17.01 21.12
C LEU A 65 8.36 16.15 19.85
N ASN A 66 8.92 16.67 18.76
CA ASN A 66 8.98 15.96 17.49
C ASN A 66 10.33 15.24 17.36
N PHE A 67 10.35 13.96 17.65
CA PHE A 67 11.54 13.12 17.58
C PHE A 67 11.76 12.50 16.18
N PHE A 68 10.82 12.65 15.24
CA PHE A 68 10.86 11.99 13.93
C PHE A 68 12.13 12.28 13.12
N LYS A 69 12.63 13.52 13.19
CA LYS A 69 13.83 13.92 12.44
C LYS A 69 15.13 13.36 13.00
N ILE A 70 15.17 13.11 14.31
CA ILE A 70 16.37 12.72 15.07
C ILE A 70 16.53 11.20 15.12
N MET A 71 15.39 10.45 15.06
CA MET A 71 15.42 9.00 15.17
C MET A 71 16.03 8.34 13.93
N PRO A 72 16.90 7.36 14.08
CA PRO A 72 17.46 6.60 12.95
C PRO A 72 16.38 5.78 12.24
N LYS A 73 16.39 5.84 10.90
CA LYS A 73 15.35 5.24 10.06
C LYS A 73 15.86 4.14 9.15
N GLU A 74 17.15 4.14 8.89
CA GLU A 74 17.82 3.22 7.97
C GLU A 74 18.65 2.20 8.74
N GLY A 75 18.83 1.02 8.13
CA GLY A 75 19.52 -0.09 8.78
C GLY A 75 18.63 -0.97 9.65
N PHE A 76 18.87 -2.28 9.59
CA PHE A 76 18.02 -3.29 10.25
C PHE A 76 17.97 -3.16 11.79
N LEU A 77 19.13 -2.92 12.43
CA LEU A 77 19.22 -2.79 13.90
C LEU A 77 18.70 -1.43 14.37
N LEU A 78 19.08 -0.35 13.68
CA LEU A 78 18.70 1.02 14.06
C LEU A 78 17.20 1.25 13.90
N SER A 79 16.58 0.72 12.86
CA SER A 79 15.13 0.80 12.68
C SER A 79 14.37 0.05 13.77
N LYS A 80 14.88 -1.11 14.22
CA LYS A 80 14.29 -1.84 15.36
C LYS A 80 14.41 -1.07 16.67
N LEU A 81 15.57 -0.45 16.91
CA LEU A 81 15.77 0.40 18.08
C LEU A 81 14.77 1.55 18.11
N THR A 82 14.57 2.24 16.98
CA THR A 82 13.58 3.30 16.89
C THR A 82 12.17 2.78 17.20
N PHE A 83 11.78 1.61 16.70
CA PHE A 83 10.48 1.02 17.03
C PHE A 83 10.33 0.71 18.53
N ILE A 84 11.40 0.25 19.22
CA ILE A 84 11.40 0.02 20.67
C ILE A 84 11.24 1.37 21.40
N ILE A 85 11.96 2.40 21.00
CA ILE A 85 11.85 3.73 21.60
C ILE A 85 10.43 4.29 21.41
N VAL A 86 9.87 4.24 20.21
CA VAL A 86 8.51 4.68 19.91
C VAL A 86 7.49 3.89 20.73
N PHE A 87 7.69 2.59 20.91
CA PHE A 87 6.86 1.75 21.76
C PHE A 87 6.87 2.25 23.21
N LEU A 88 8.05 2.39 23.82
CA LEU A 88 8.18 2.80 25.23
C LEU A 88 7.65 4.22 25.49
N LEU A 89 7.98 5.17 24.61
CA LEU A 89 7.52 6.57 24.72
C LEU A 89 6.00 6.71 24.66
N ASN A 90 5.28 5.80 23.99
CA ASN A 90 3.85 5.94 23.78
C ASN A 90 2.96 5.09 24.71
N ILE A 91 3.51 4.30 25.64
CA ILE A 91 2.72 3.50 26.59
C ILE A 91 1.76 4.40 27.37
N VAL A 92 2.30 5.33 28.13
CA VAL A 92 1.51 6.23 28.99
C VAL A 92 0.68 7.23 28.19
N PRO A 93 1.22 7.92 27.16
CA PRO A 93 0.45 8.86 26.36
C PRO A 93 -0.77 8.24 25.67
N LEU A 94 -0.66 7.03 25.11
CA LEU A 94 -1.76 6.36 24.45
C LEU A 94 -2.88 6.00 25.44
N ILE A 95 -2.52 5.49 26.63
CA ILE A 95 -3.48 5.18 27.70
C ILE A 95 -4.19 6.46 28.15
N LYS A 96 -3.43 7.54 28.44
CA LYS A 96 -3.98 8.83 28.87
C LYS A 96 -4.92 9.40 27.80
N PHE A 97 -4.52 9.36 26.53
CA PHE A 97 -5.34 9.82 25.42
C PHE A 97 -6.69 9.08 25.36
N VAL A 98 -6.66 7.73 25.36
CA VAL A 98 -7.89 6.93 25.25
C VAL A 98 -8.78 7.10 26.47
N LYS A 99 -8.24 7.16 27.67
CA LYS A 99 -9.03 7.40 28.91
C LYS A 99 -9.68 8.79 28.93
N LYS A 100 -8.98 9.81 28.41
CA LYS A 100 -9.48 11.20 28.39
C LYS A 100 -10.49 11.42 27.28
N GLU A 101 -10.14 11.03 26.05
CA GLU A 101 -10.93 11.34 24.85
C GLU A 101 -12.04 10.33 24.58
N LYS A 102 -11.91 9.10 25.10
CA LYS A 102 -12.85 7.98 24.95
C LYS A 102 -13.36 7.84 23.51
N PRO A 103 -12.46 7.69 22.52
CA PRO A 103 -12.87 7.56 21.13
C PRO A 103 -13.73 6.32 20.95
N ASP A 104 -14.78 6.42 20.13
CA ASP A 104 -15.64 5.27 19.84
C ASP A 104 -14.84 4.14 19.17
N PHE A 105 -13.87 4.49 18.29
CA PHE A 105 -13.07 3.52 17.57
C PHE A 105 -11.59 3.91 17.54
N LEU A 106 -10.72 2.91 17.72
CA LEU A 106 -9.28 2.97 17.47
C LEU A 106 -8.91 1.99 16.36
N ILE A 107 -8.55 2.50 15.18
CA ILE A 107 -8.13 1.69 14.03
C ILE A 107 -6.60 1.63 14.01
N ILE A 108 -6.07 0.42 14.14
CA ILE A 108 -4.64 0.16 14.31
C ILE A 108 -4.07 -0.38 13.00
N HIS A 109 -3.07 0.27 12.42
CA HIS A 109 -2.40 -0.14 11.18
C HIS A 109 -0.99 -0.67 11.41
N LEU A 110 -0.01 0.18 11.61
CA LEU A 110 1.38 -0.18 11.79
C LEU A 110 1.77 -0.16 13.28
N LEU A 111 2.93 -0.77 13.60
CA LEU A 111 3.43 -0.89 14.97
C LEU A 111 2.35 -1.38 15.94
N THR A 112 1.72 -2.49 15.57
CA THR A 112 0.49 -2.99 16.22
C THR A 112 0.73 -3.54 17.63
N ILE A 113 1.98 -3.90 17.97
CA ILE A 113 2.34 -4.55 19.24
C ILE A 113 1.89 -3.70 20.44
N LEU A 114 2.17 -2.40 20.43
CA LEU A 114 1.83 -1.53 21.56
C LEU A 114 0.31 -1.48 21.82
N PRO A 115 -0.55 -1.10 20.87
CA PRO A 115 -1.98 -1.08 21.13
C PRO A 115 -2.57 -2.47 21.44
N ILE A 116 -1.99 -3.57 20.93
CA ILE A 116 -2.42 -4.93 21.23
C ILE A 116 -2.10 -5.27 22.69
N ILE A 117 -0.89 -5.00 23.19
CA ILE A 117 -0.54 -5.20 24.61
C ILE A 117 -1.44 -4.35 25.51
N LEU A 118 -1.72 -3.13 25.14
CA LEU A 118 -2.58 -2.23 25.90
C LEU A 118 -4.08 -2.50 25.74
N SER A 119 -4.47 -3.41 24.84
CA SER A 119 -5.88 -3.67 24.51
C SER A 119 -6.76 -4.04 25.71
N PRO A 120 -6.30 -4.75 26.78
CA PRO A 120 -7.11 -4.97 27.98
C PRO A 120 -7.56 -3.69 28.69
N ILE A 121 -6.74 -2.63 28.59
CA ILE A 121 -7.06 -1.31 29.17
C ILE A 121 -7.86 -0.48 28.18
N LEU A 122 -7.41 -0.42 26.91
CA LEU A 122 -8.00 0.43 25.89
C LEU A 122 -9.43 -0.01 25.51
N SER A 123 -9.68 -1.32 25.44
CA SER A 123 -10.98 -1.87 25.03
C SER A 123 -12.12 -1.57 26.02
N LYS A 124 -11.79 -1.14 27.24
CA LYS A 124 -12.78 -0.68 28.22
C LYS A 124 -13.46 0.65 27.82
N HIS A 125 -12.80 1.42 26.97
CA HIS A 125 -13.21 2.77 26.59
C HIS A 125 -13.46 2.95 25.09
N THR A 126 -12.94 2.05 24.24
CA THR A 126 -12.98 2.20 22.79
C THR A 126 -13.04 0.86 22.08
N LYS A 127 -13.70 0.79 20.92
CA LYS A 127 -13.72 -0.40 20.07
C LYS A 127 -12.43 -0.45 19.24
N ILE A 128 -11.72 -1.58 19.31
CA ILE A 128 -10.43 -1.77 18.63
C ILE A 128 -10.64 -2.51 17.32
N ILE A 129 -10.22 -1.88 16.22
CA ILE A 129 -10.18 -2.48 14.87
C ILE A 129 -8.72 -2.66 14.50
N LEU A 130 -8.27 -3.91 14.39
CA LEU A 130 -6.91 -4.25 13.99
C LEU A 130 -6.84 -4.44 12.48
N ARG A 131 -6.03 -3.64 11.80
CA ARG A 131 -5.69 -3.81 10.38
C ARG A 131 -4.43 -4.62 10.23
N ILE A 132 -4.53 -5.77 9.57
CA ILE A 132 -3.39 -6.61 9.21
C ILE A 132 -3.11 -6.40 7.73
N SER A 133 -2.08 -5.59 7.45
CA SER A 133 -1.66 -5.24 6.08
C SER A 133 -0.54 -6.18 5.66
N GLY A 134 -0.88 -7.22 4.94
CA GLY A 134 0.06 -8.21 4.45
C GLY A 134 -0.01 -9.56 5.14
N LEU A 135 0.52 -10.60 4.47
CA LEU A 135 0.67 -11.93 5.05
C LEU A 135 1.66 -11.87 6.21
N PRO A 136 1.20 -12.07 7.45
CA PRO A 136 2.10 -12.04 8.59
C PRO A 136 2.98 -13.30 8.61
N ASN A 137 4.28 -13.13 8.86
CA ASN A 137 5.12 -14.26 9.19
C ASN A 137 4.72 -14.78 10.58
N MET A 138 4.08 -15.95 10.63
CA MET A 138 3.55 -16.56 11.85
C MET A 138 4.53 -17.56 12.42
N HIS A 139 5.15 -17.20 13.51
CA HIS A 139 5.88 -18.11 14.39
C HIS A 139 5.14 -18.28 15.71
N PHE A 140 5.53 -19.27 16.51
CA PHE A 140 4.85 -19.66 17.74
C PHE A 140 4.54 -18.49 18.67
N LEU A 141 5.54 -17.66 18.99
CA LEU A 141 5.39 -16.53 19.90
C LEU A 141 4.33 -15.51 19.41
N ARG A 142 4.33 -15.19 18.10
CA ARG A 142 3.34 -14.27 17.53
C ARG A 142 1.94 -14.87 17.56
N SER A 143 1.80 -16.17 17.26
CA SER A 143 0.52 -16.87 17.30
C SER A 143 -0.06 -16.90 18.71
N PHE A 144 0.77 -17.21 19.71
CA PHE A 144 0.38 -17.19 21.12
C PHE A 144 -0.03 -15.80 21.57
N PHE A 145 0.80 -14.78 21.29
CA PHE A 145 0.54 -13.39 21.61
C PHE A 145 -0.78 -12.89 21.00
N TRP A 146 -1.00 -13.12 19.72
CA TRP A 146 -2.22 -12.69 19.05
C TRP A 146 -3.45 -13.44 19.56
N ARG A 147 -3.33 -14.73 19.85
CA ARG A 147 -4.43 -15.52 20.42
C ARG A 147 -4.83 -15.01 21.80
N PHE A 148 -3.86 -14.74 22.67
CA PHE A 148 -4.10 -14.22 24.02
C PHE A 148 -4.85 -12.89 24.00
N PHE A 149 -4.41 -11.94 23.16
CA PHE A 149 -5.03 -10.60 23.07
C PHE A 149 -6.27 -10.55 22.16
N SER A 150 -6.59 -11.60 21.42
CA SER A 150 -7.70 -11.63 20.44
C SER A 150 -9.07 -11.32 21.05
N GLN A 151 -9.27 -11.64 22.32
CA GLN A 151 -10.51 -11.36 23.04
C GLN A 151 -10.81 -9.86 23.16
N TYR A 152 -9.78 -9.02 23.27
CA TYR A 152 -9.90 -7.57 23.40
C TYR A 152 -9.98 -6.85 22.05
N ILE A 153 -9.78 -7.54 20.94
CA ILE A 153 -9.90 -7.00 19.59
C ILE A 153 -11.34 -7.23 19.10
N HIS A 154 -12.01 -6.15 18.72
CA HIS A 154 -13.42 -6.20 18.31
C HIS A 154 -13.57 -6.65 16.86
N GLN A 155 -12.70 -6.16 15.97
CA GLN A 155 -12.70 -6.47 14.54
C GLN A 155 -11.29 -6.56 13.98
N ILE A 156 -11.06 -7.49 13.05
CA ILE A 156 -9.84 -7.61 12.27
C ILE A 156 -10.17 -7.34 10.81
N THR A 157 -9.36 -6.53 10.14
CA THR A 157 -9.52 -6.25 8.71
C THR A 157 -8.26 -6.59 7.93
N THR A 158 -8.44 -7.13 6.73
CA THR A 158 -7.35 -7.52 5.82
C THR A 158 -7.56 -6.93 4.44
N PRO A 159 -6.49 -6.61 3.68
CA PRO A 159 -6.60 -6.01 2.34
C PRO A 159 -6.97 -7.03 1.26
N THR A 160 -6.61 -8.30 1.44
CA THR A 160 -6.74 -9.36 0.44
C THR A 160 -7.49 -10.57 0.99
N ILE A 161 -8.11 -11.32 0.09
CA ILE A 161 -8.81 -12.58 0.44
C ILE A 161 -7.79 -13.61 0.94
N LEU A 162 -6.60 -13.65 0.34
CA LEU A 162 -5.55 -14.58 0.76
C LEU A 162 -5.13 -14.36 2.21
N THR A 163 -4.87 -13.09 2.62
CA THR A 163 -4.57 -12.78 4.01
C THR A 163 -5.74 -13.11 4.94
N LYS A 164 -6.98 -12.83 4.52
CA LYS A 164 -8.18 -13.22 5.28
C LYS A 164 -8.25 -14.73 5.52
N ASN A 165 -8.12 -15.51 4.46
CA ASN A 165 -8.21 -16.98 4.53
C ASN A 165 -7.08 -17.55 5.38
N PHE A 166 -5.86 -17.05 5.20
CA PHE A 166 -4.71 -17.43 6.03
C PHE A 166 -4.98 -17.25 7.53
N LEU A 167 -5.54 -16.10 7.94
CA LEU A 167 -5.85 -15.85 9.35
C LEU A 167 -6.97 -16.76 9.87
N ILE A 168 -7.95 -17.12 9.04
CA ILE A 168 -9.02 -18.06 9.38
C ILE A 168 -8.44 -19.45 9.58
N GLU A 169 -7.58 -19.94 8.67
CA GLU A 169 -6.93 -21.24 8.76
C GLU A 169 -6.03 -21.37 9.99
N LYS A 170 -5.32 -20.32 10.35
CA LYS A 170 -4.49 -20.31 11.57
C LYS A 170 -5.29 -20.30 12.87
N LYS A 171 -6.61 -20.13 12.85
CA LYS A 171 -7.52 -20.16 14.02
C LYS A 171 -7.07 -19.28 15.19
N ILE A 172 -6.42 -18.13 14.89
CA ILE A 172 -5.91 -17.20 15.90
C ILE A 172 -7.04 -16.30 16.40
N PHE A 173 -7.85 -15.84 15.46
CA PHE A 173 -9.01 -14.99 15.71
C PHE A 173 -10.30 -15.73 15.35
N GLN A 174 -11.39 -15.38 16.02
CA GLN A 174 -12.70 -15.91 15.65
C GLN A 174 -13.05 -15.47 14.22
N LYS A 175 -13.49 -16.41 13.37
CA LYS A 175 -13.84 -16.16 11.95
C LYS A 175 -14.79 -14.98 11.77
N LYS A 176 -15.78 -14.81 12.65
CA LYS A 176 -16.76 -13.71 12.61
C LYS A 176 -16.12 -12.33 12.80
N LYS A 177 -14.96 -12.24 13.46
CA LYS A 177 -14.22 -10.98 13.65
C LYS A 177 -13.34 -10.61 12.45
N ILE A 178 -13.14 -11.47 11.46
CA ILE A 178 -12.21 -11.24 10.33
C ILE A 178 -12.99 -10.81 9.09
N SER A 179 -12.78 -9.59 8.64
CA SER A 179 -13.43 -9.01 7.46
C SER A 179 -12.44 -8.57 6.39
N LEU A 180 -12.85 -8.74 5.14
CA LEU A 180 -12.15 -8.15 4.01
C LEU A 180 -12.48 -6.65 3.95
N LEU A 181 -11.45 -5.82 4.01
CA LEU A 181 -11.55 -4.38 3.81
C LEU A 181 -10.42 -3.96 2.85
N ARG A 182 -10.73 -3.74 1.59
CA ARG A 182 -9.74 -3.32 0.59
C ARG A 182 -9.14 -1.97 0.95
N ASP A 183 -7.86 -1.76 0.63
CA ASP A 183 -7.22 -0.46 0.82
C ASP A 183 -7.85 0.61 -0.09
N PRO A 184 -8.08 1.83 0.40
CA PRO A 184 -8.60 2.93 -0.40
C PRO A 184 -7.49 3.58 -1.23
N ILE A 185 -7.07 2.91 -2.29
CA ILE A 185 -5.95 3.31 -3.14
C ILE A 185 -6.38 4.41 -4.11
N ILE A 186 -7.56 4.23 -4.72
CA ILE A 186 -8.00 5.07 -5.83
C ILE A 186 -8.89 6.20 -5.33
N ASN A 187 -8.33 7.42 -5.31
CA ASN A 187 -9.10 8.65 -5.19
C ASN A 187 -9.47 9.15 -6.60
N CYS A 188 -10.64 8.75 -7.08
CA CYS A 188 -11.08 9.00 -8.47
C CYS A 188 -10.96 10.49 -8.86
N LYS A 189 -11.32 11.43 -7.97
CA LYS A 189 -11.22 12.87 -8.23
C LYS A 189 -9.77 13.29 -8.40
N ASN A 190 -8.90 12.92 -7.47
CA ASN A 190 -7.49 13.31 -7.51
C ASN A 190 -6.78 12.69 -8.71
N VAL A 191 -7.00 11.41 -9.00
CA VAL A 191 -6.40 10.76 -10.17
C VAL A 191 -6.86 11.44 -11.46
N GLY A 192 -8.14 11.82 -11.56
CA GLY A 192 -8.69 12.54 -12.70
C GLY A 192 -8.01 13.89 -12.98
N ILE A 193 -7.60 14.59 -11.92
CA ILE A 193 -6.86 15.84 -11.99
C ILE A 193 -5.39 15.58 -12.28
N LEU A 194 -4.72 14.82 -11.42
CA LEU A 194 -3.27 14.63 -11.41
C LEU A 194 -2.72 13.95 -12.69
N LYS A 195 -3.52 13.12 -13.37
CA LYS A 195 -3.10 12.48 -14.63
C LYS A 195 -2.93 13.47 -15.80
N LYS A 196 -3.45 14.70 -15.67
CA LYS A 196 -3.37 15.75 -16.68
C LYS A 196 -2.15 16.66 -16.50
N ASP A 197 -1.43 16.54 -15.38
CA ASP A 197 -0.26 17.36 -15.12
C ASP A 197 0.80 17.17 -16.20
N VAL A 198 1.52 18.23 -16.51
CA VAL A 198 2.62 18.21 -17.48
C VAL A 198 3.83 17.50 -16.87
N ILE A 199 4.43 16.61 -17.63
CA ILE A 199 5.72 16.00 -17.27
C ILE A 199 6.83 16.91 -17.82
N HIS A 200 7.52 17.58 -16.91
CA HIS A 200 8.74 18.31 -17.26
C HIS A 200 9.92 17.34 -17.40
N ASN A 201 10.76 17.55 -18.40
CA ASN A 201 11.97 16.75 -18.65
C ASN A 201 11.67 15.24 -18.86
N MET A 202 10.79 14.96 -19.80
CA MET A 202 10.54 13.58 -20.22
C MET A 202 11.81 13.01 -20.91
N PRO A 203 12.32 11.82 -20.51
CA PRO A 203 13.57 11.30 -21.04
C PRO A 203 13.47 10.77 -22.47
N THR A 204 12.27 10.60 -22.98
CA THR A 204 11.99 10.12 -24.34
C THR A 204 10.62 10.61 -24.82
N ASN A 205 10.50 10.87 -26.12
CA ASN A 205 9.21 11.13 -26.78
C ASN A 205 8.61 9.84 -27.38
N ASP A 206 9.36 8.74 -27.37
CA ASP A 206 8.91 7.46 -27.89
C ASP A 206 7.86 6.83 -26.98
N LYS A 207 7.16 5.81 -27.50
CA LYS A 207 6.35 4.90 -26.68
C LYS A 207 7.25 4.20 -25.66
N PHE A 208 6.76 4.02 -24.44
CA PHE A 208 7.55 3.43 -23.36
C PHE A 208 6.72 2.52 -22.46
N TYR A 209 7.40 1.57 -21.85
CA TYR A 209 6.93 0.82 -20.70
C TYR A 209 7.24 1.56 -19.41
N LEU A 210 6.40 1.34 -18.41
CA LEU A 210 6.58 1.99 -17.10
C LEU A 210 6.61 0.96 -15.98
N SER A 211 7.53 1.13 -15.06
CA SER A 211 7.52 0.41 -13.78
C SER A 211 7.69 1.38 -12.62
N ILE A 212 6.96 1.16 -11.51
CA ILE A 212 6.93 2.06 -10.37
C ILE A 212 7.03 1.27 -9.07
N GLY A 213 7.93 1.69 -8.18
CA GLY A 213 8.03 1.09 -6.86
C GLY A 213 9.27 1.53 -6.08
N ARG A 214 9.35 1.10 -4.81
CA ARG A 214 10.58 1.29 -4.03
C ARG A 214 11.71 0.49 -4.67
N LEU A 215 12.89 1.07 -4.78
CA LEU A 215 14.05 0.39 -5.37
C LEU A 215 14.69 -0.54 -4.32
N THR A 216 14.03 -1.66 -4.08
CA THR A 216 14.38 -2.69 -3.10
C THR A 216 14.39 -4.07 -3.76
N SER A 217 15.00 -5.05 -3.11
CA SER A 217 15.03 -6.44 -3.59
C SER A 217 13.62 -7.04 -3.79
N GLN A 218 12.61 -6.54 -3.07
CA GLN A 218 11.21 -6.94 -3.21
C GLN A 218 10.68 -6.65 -4.62
N LYS A 219 11.00 -5.47 -5.19
CA LYS A 219 10.48 -5.03 -6.49
C LYS A 219 11.19 -5.68 -7.68
N ASN A 220 12.37 -6.27 -7.45
CA ASN A 220 13.07 -7.10 -8.42
C ASN A 220 13.40 -6.39 -9.75
N PHE A 221 13.78 -5.11 -9.65
CA PHE A 221 14.12 -4.30 -10.83
C PHE A 221 15.37 -4.80 -11.57
N ASP A 222 16.28 -5.48 -10.87
CA ASP A 222 17.43 -6.12 -11.53
C ASP A 222 16.97 -7.15 -12.56
N PHE A 223 15.99 -7.99 -12.22
CA PHE A 223 15.39 -8.93 -13.17
C PHE A 223 14.80 -8.17 -14.38
N LEU A 224 14.02 -7.12 -14.12
CA LEU A 224 13.40 -6.34 -15.19
C LEU A 224 14.44 -5.72 -16.13
N ILE A 225 15.48 -5.08 -15.60
CA ILE A 225 16.51 -4.41 -16.39
C ILE A 225 17.29 -5.41 -17.24
N ASN A 226 17.80 -6.49 -16.62
CA ASN A 226 18.61 -7.49 -17.30
C ASN A 226 17.84 -8.15 -18.46
N HIS A 227 16.61 -8.60 -18.21
CA HIS A 227 15.85 -9.34 -19.22
C HIS A 227 15.19 -8.43 -20.25
N PHE A 228 14.85 -7.19 -19.89
CA PHE A 228 14.42 -6.22 -20.89
C PHE A 228 15.57 -5.83 -21.84
N ALA A 229 16.75 -5.52 -21.31
CA ALA A 229 17.92 -5.15 -22.12
C ALA A 229 18.35 -6.30 -23.03
N LYS A 230 18.48 -7.52 -22.49
CA LYS A 230 18.89 -8.71 -23.24
C LYS A 230 17.97 -9.04 -24.42
N ASN A 231 16.68 -8.77 -24.29
CA ASN A 231 15.67 -9.15 -25.28
C ASN A 231 15.06 -7.93 -26.00
N ILE A 232 15.70 -6.77 -25.95
CA ILE A 232 15.16 -5.51 -26.44
C ILE A 232 14.73 -5.57 -27.91
N ASP A 233 15.46 -6.34 -28.74
CA ASP A 233 15.18 -6.46 -30.17
C ASP A 233 13.87 -7.21 -30.46
N LYS A 234 13.40 -8.02 -29.53
CA LYS A 234 12.14 -8.76 -29.65
C LYS A 234 10.91 -7.90 -29.41
N PHE A 235 11.06 -6.70 -28.80
CA PHE A 235 9.94 -5.82 -28.45
C PHE A 235 9.75 -4.72 -29.49
N ASN A 236 8.51 -4.33 -29.74
CA ASN A 236 8.20 -3.16 -30.57
C ASN A 236 8.52 -1.85 -29.82
N ILE A 237 8.36 -1.84 -28.50
CA ILE A 237 8.64 -0.68 -27.66
C ILE A 237 10.01 -0.86 -27.02
N LYS A 238 10.95 0.01 -27.36
CA LYS A 238 12.36 -0.06 -26.96
C LYS A 238 12.69 0.76 -25.72
N LYS A 239 11.74 1.43 -25.08
CA LYS A 239 11.98 2.33 -23.96
C LYS A 239 11.28 1.86 -22.70
N LEU A 240 12.01 1.87 -21.59
CA LEU A 240 11.54 1.53 -20.25
C LEU A 240 11.84 2.67 -19.28
N ILE A 241 10.82 3.15 -18.58
CA ILE A 241 10.96 4.15 -17.51
C ILE A 241 10.71 3.47 -16.18
N ILE A 242 11.63 3.66 -15.23
CA ILE A 242 11.51 3.16 -13.84
C ILE A 242 11.45 4.37 -12.91
N ILE A 243 10.39 4.42 -12.09
CA ILE A 243 10.17 5.51 -11.12
C ILE A 243 10.20 4.94 -9.70
N GLY A 244 11.05 5.51 -8.85
CA GLY A 244 11.14 5.15 -7.44
C GLY A 244 12.42 5.58 -6.78
N SER A 245 12.52 5.34 -5.48
CA SER A 245 13.74 5.53 -4.67
C SER A 245 13.94 4.32 -3.76
N GLY A 246 15.14 4.10 -3.30
CA GLY A 246 15.50 3.01 -2.41
C GLY A 246 16.99 2.68 -2.47
N GLU A 247 17.39 1.75 -1.59
CA GLU A 247 18.79 1.36 -1.39
C GLU A 247 19.46 0.77 -2.65
N GLN A 248 18.68 0.25 -3.60
CA GLN A 248 19.24 -0.34 -4.83
C GLN A 248 19.50 0.68 -5.95
N PHE A 249 19.20 1.98 -5.77
CA PHE A 249 19.31 2.97 -6.85
C PHE A 249 20.66 2.92 -7.58
N GLN A 250 21.78 2.91 -6.85
CA GLN A 250 23.13 2.90 -7.46
C GLN A 250 23.43 1.55 -8.14
N ASN A 251 23.01 0.44 -7.54
CA ASN A 251 23.19 -0.88 -8.15
C ASN A 251 22.41 -1.00 -9.47
N LEU A 252 21.16 -0.53 -9.50
CA LEU A 252 20.35 -0.54 -10.73
C LEU A 252 20.94 0.35 -11.83
N ARG A 253 21.54 1.50 -11.48
CA ARG A 253 22.29 2.31 -12.45
C ARG A 253 23.48 1.54 -13.04
N LYS A 254 24.24 0.81 -12.20
CA LYS A 254 25.34 -0.06 -12.67
C LYS A 254 24.82 -1.18 -13.57
N THR A 255 23.70 -1.82 -13.21
CA THR A 255 23.06 -2.86 -14.02
C THR A 255 22.66 -2.32 -15.41
N ILE A 256 22.10 -1.12 -15.50
CA ILE A 256 21.76 -0.47 -16.78
C ILE A 256 23.02 -0.24 -17.61
N PHE A 257 24.09 0.26 -16.99
CA PHE A 257 25.37 0.52 -17.66
C PHE A 257 25.99 -0.77 -18.18
N ASN A 258 26.07 -1.80 -17.37
CA ASN A 258 26.66 -3.10 -17.73
C ASN A 258 25.91 -3.81 -18.87
N ASN A 259 24.64 -3.50 -19.06
CA ASN A 259 23.83 -4.00 -20.18
C ASN A 259 23.85 -3.06 -21.40
N ASN A 260 24.66 -2.00 -21.43
CA ASN A 260 24.71 -0.98 -22.49
C ASN A 260 23.31 -0.39 -22.82
N ALA A 261 22.43 -0.29 -21.82
CA ALA A 261 21.00 0.04 -22.00
C ALA A 261 20.64 1.49 -21.62
N GLN A 262 21.64 2.41 -21.49
CA GLN A 262 21.43 3.79 -21.01
C GLN A 262 20.50 4.59 -21.93
N ASN A 263 20.48 4.29 -23.23
CA ASN A 263 19.60 4.94 -24.20
C ASN A 263 18.17 4.38 -24.21
N ASN A 264 17.93 3.27 -23.50
CA ASN A 264 16.66 2.54 -23.53
C ASN A 264 15.96 2.48 -22.18
N ILE A 265 16.71 2.46 -21.07
CA ILE A 265 16.20 2.31 -19.72
C ILE A 265 16.53 3.55 -18.88
N PHE A 266 15.49 4.23 -18.41
CA PHE A 266 15.60 5.50 -17.69
C PHE A 266 15.16 5.32 -16.23
N LEU A 267 16.10 5.50 -15.28
CA LEU A 267 15.84 5.48 -13.85
C LEU A 267 15.64 6.90 -13.34
N LEU A 268 14.39 7.35 -13.17
CA LEU A 268 14.04 8.74 -12.90
C LEU A 268 14.14 9.17 -11.44
N GLY A 269 14.32 8.21 -10.51
CA GLY A 269 14.22 8.52 -9.09
C GLY A 269 12.75 8.71 -8.65
N PHE A 270 12.55 9.23 -7.44
CA PHE A 270 11.22 9.48 -6.90
C PHE A 270 10.48 10.58 -7.66
N ARG A 271 9.20 10.36 -7.92
CA ARG A 271 8.28 11.35 -8.47
C ARG A 271 7.05 11.46 -7.59
N LYS A 272 6.72 12.69 -7.18
CA LYS A 272 5.55 12.95 -6.32
C LYS A 272 4.24 12.62 -7.02
N ASN A 273 4.13 12.93 -8.32
CA ASN A 273 2.98 12.59 -9.14
C ASN A 273 3.38 11.59 -10.23
N ILE A 274 2.90 10.36 -10.10
CA ILE A 274 3.15 9.26 -11.05
C ILE A 274 2.08 9.14 -12.12
N TYR A 275 0.92 9.78 -11.92
CA TYR A 275 -0.24 9.58 -12.80
C TYR A 275 -0.05 10.06 -14.23
N PRO A 276 0.67 11.16 -14.52
CA PRO A 276 0.94 11.54 -15.90
C PRO A 276 1.77 10.49 -16.66
N TYR A 277 2.75 9.87 -15.98
CA TYR A 277 3.55 8.78 -16.56
C TYR A 277 2.69 7.55 -16.82
N LEU A 278 1.87 7.14 -15.84
CA LEU A 278 0.90 6.06 -16.01
C LEU A 278 -0.09 6.38 -17.14
N ASN A 279 -0.53 7.61 -17.27
CA ASN A 279 -1.46 8.01 -18.34
C ASN A 279 -0.84 7.92 -19.74
N LYS A 280 0.47 8.17 -19.87
CA LYS A 280 1.19 8.16 -21.15
C LYS A 280 1.80 6.80 -21.52
N CYS A 281 2.14 5.95 -20.55
CA CYS A 281 2.79 4.68 -20.85
C CYS A 281 1.92 3.76 -21.71
N SER A 282 2.57 2.91 -22.51
CA SER A 282 1.92 1.89 -23.34
C SER A 282 1.45 0.70 -22.50
N ALA A 283 2.32 0.24 -21.57
CA ALA A 283 1.95 -0.76 -20.59
C ALA A 283 2.73 -0.53 -19.29
N PHE A 284 2.19 -1.06 -18.20
CA PHE A 284 2.82 -1.08 -16.89
C PHE A 284 3.43 -2.47 -16.62
N ILE A 285 4.65 -2.53 -16.11
CA ILE A 285 5.35 -3.78 -15.81
C ILE A 285 5.63 -3.87 -14.29
N SER A 286 5.35 -5.01 -13.69
CA SER A 286 5.72 -5.34 -12.32
C SER A 286 6.40 -6.70 -12.23
N THR A 287 7.64 -6.72 -11.79
CA THR A 287 8.46 -7.93 -11.61
C THR A 287 8.65 -8.32 -10.15
N SER A 288 7.81 -7.79 -9.28
CA SER A 288 7.92 -7.93 -7.82
C SER A 288 7.97 -9.40 -7.37
N LYS A 289 8.70 -9.66 -6.29
CA LYS A 289 8.76 -10.99 -5.63
C LYS A 289 7.54 -11.26 -4.75
N TYR A 290 6.88 -10.22 -4.26
CA TYR A 290 5.57 -10.24 -3.60
C TYR A 290 4.92 -8.86 -3.59
N GLU A 291 3.58 -8.80 -3.51
CA GLU A 291 2.78 -7.57 -3.46
C GLU A 291 1.58 -7.73 -2.52
N ASP A 292 1.27 -6.65 -1.77
CA ASP A 292 0.09 -6.65 -0.93
C ASP A 292 -0.55 -5.25 -0.82
N PRO A 293 -1.59 -4.98 -1.56
CA PRO A 293 -2.14 -5.69 -2.72
C PRO A 293 -1.46 -5.34 -4.06
N GLY A 294 -0.44 -4.45 -4.08
CA GLY A 294 0.20 -3.96 -5.30
C GLY A 294 -0.41 -2.65 -5.81
N PHE A 295 -0.19 -1.55 -5.09
CA PHE A 295 -0.83 -0.24 -5.37
C PHE A 295 -0.59 0.23 -6.80
N ALA A 296 0.66 0.23 -7.28
CA ALA A 296 0.98 0.70 -8.62
C ALA A 296 0.33 -0.15 -9.74
N ILE A 297 0.18 -1.47 -9.51
CA ILE A 297 -0.56 -2.36 -10.42
C ILE A 297 -2.02 -1.92 -10.51
N LEU A 298 -2.66 -1.68 -9.36
CA LEU A 298 -4.07 -1.28 -9.30
C LEU A 298 -4.29 0.12 -9.88
N GLU A 299 -3.36 1.06 -9.67
CA GLU A 299 -3.38 2.39 -10.27
C GLU A 299 -3.24 2.34 -11.79
N ALA A 300 -2.35 1.48 -12.32
CA ALA A 300 -2.22 1.24 -13.76
C ALA A 300 -3.50 0.65 -14.36
N CYS A 301 -4.08 -0.36 -13.71
CA CYS A 301 -5.37 -0.94 -14.10
C CYS A 301 -6.49 0.11 -14.12
N TYR A 302 -6.55 0.98 -13.10
CA TYR A 302 -7.55 2.05 -13.02
C TYR A 302 -7.40 3.05 -14.17
N LEU A 303 -6.17 3.37 -14.59
CA LEU A 303 -5.87 4.23 -15.74
C LEU A 303 -5.95 3.49 -17.08
N LYS A 304 -6.56 2.33 -17.12
CA LYS A 304 -6.81 1.54 -18.35
C LYS A 304 -5.54 1.10 -19.08
N LYS A 305 -4.46 0.88 -18.32
CA LYS A 305 -3.22 0.39 -18.93
C LYS A 305 -3.19 -1.12 -19.01
N LYS A 306 -2.57 -1.64 -20.09
CA LYS A 306 -2.13 -3.03 -20.13
C LYS A 306 -1.15 -3.24 -18.98
N VAL A 307 -1.28 -4.34 -18.25
CA VAL A 307 -0.40 -4.65 -17.11
C VAL A 307 0.23 -6.00 -17.31
N VAL A 308 1.57 -6.03 -17.30
CA VAL A 308 2.37 -7.26 -17.30
C VAL A 308 2.92 -7.43 -15.88
N THR A 309 2.57 -8.53 -15.21
CA THR A 309 2.95 -8.70 -13.79
C THR A 309 3.28 -10.13 -13.45
N SER A 310 4.27 -10.30 -12.56
CA SER A 310 4.61 -11.62 -12.02
C SER A 310 3.47 -12.18 -11.16
N ILE A 311 3.24 -13.51 -11.25
CA ILE A 311 2.33 -14.24 -10.36
C ILE A 311 2.99 -14.37 -9.00
N VAL A 312 2.60 -13.54 -8.05
CA VAL A 312 3.15 -13.53 -6.70
C VAL A 312 2.05 -13.40 -5.66
N ASN A 313 2.34 -13.85 -4.44
CA ASN A 313 1.37 -13.90 -3.35
C ASN A 313 0.66 -12.56 -3.12
N ASN A 314 -0.57 -12.69 -2.65
CA ASN A 314 -1.59 -11.68 -2.36
C ASN A 314 -2.19 -11.05 -3.61
N GLY A 315 -1.94 -9.75 -3.87
CA GLY A 315 -2.67 -9.01 -4.90
C GLY A 315 -2.61 -9.64 -6.29
N PRO A 316 -1.42 -9.83 -6.90
CA PRO A 316 -1.30 -10.42 -8.22
C PRO A 316 -1.86 -11.84 -8.32
N LEU A 317 -1.62 -12.70 -7.32
CA LEU A 317 -2.19 -14.05 -7.30
C LEU A 317 -3.72 -14.02 -7.18
N GLU A 318 -4.27 -13.10 -6.40
CA GLU A 318 -5.72 -12.91 -6.30
C GLU A 318 -6.31 -12.43 -7.63
N MET A 319 -5.62 -11.52 -8.32
CA MET A 319 -6.01 -11.05 -9.66
C MET A 319 -5.95 -12.20 -10.68
N TYR A 320 -4.90 -13.01 -10.67
CA TYR A 320 -4.71 -14.16 -11.54
C TYR A 320 -5.82 -15.19 -11.37
N LYS A 321 -6.16 -15.54 -10.11
CA LYS A 321 -7.20 -16.53 -9.81
C LYS A 321 -8.63 -16.06 -10.16
N ASN A 322 -8.87 -14.76 -10.15
CA ASN A 322 -10.22 -14.22 -10.34
C ASN A 322 -10.62 -13.97 -11.81
N SER A 323 -9.67 -13.61 -12.65
CA SER A 323 -9.93 -13.46 -14.09
C SER A 323 -8.67 -13.13 -14.88
N ASP A 324 -8.77 -13.33 -16.19
CA ASP A 324 -7.78 -12.92 -17.18
C ASP A 324 -7.82 -11.39 -17.38
N MET A 325 -7.27 -10.61 -16.42
CA MET A 325 -7.31 -9.14 -16.45
C MET A 325 -5.95 -8.48 -16.67
N CYS A 326 -4.87 -9.25 -16.65
CA CYS A 326 -3.50 -8.80 -16.88
C CYS A 326 -2.74 -9.86 -17.68
N TYR A 327 -1.53 -9.53 -18.12
CA TYR A 327 -0.58 -10.48 -18.70
C TYR A 327 0.29 -10.98 -17.55
N PHE A 328 0.04 -12.21 -17.13
CA PHE A 328 0.69 -12.79 -15.97
C PHE A 328 1.84 -13.69 -16.39
N PHE A 329 3.01 -13.53 -15.76
CA PHE A 329 4.16 -14.40 -15.98
C PHE A 329 4.63 -15.03 -14.67
N GLU A 330 5.26 -16.19 -14.76
CA GLU A 330 5.82 -16.92 -13.64
C GLU A 330 7.00 -16.15 -13.04
N LYS A 331 7.01 -16.01 -11.71
CA LYS A 331 8.04 -15.25 -11.00
C LYS A 331 9.44 -15.76 -11.32
N ASN A 332 10.34 -14.84 -11.71
CA ASN A 332 11.73 -15.08 -12.10
C ASN A 332 11.90 -15.96 -13.35
N ASN A 333 10.87 -16.16 -14.15
CA ASN A 333 10.96 -16.85 -15.43
C ASN A 333 11.13 -15.82 -16.56
N GLU A 334 12.36 -15.77 -17.13
CA GLU A 334 12.72 -14.85 -18.22
C GLU A 334 11.86 -15.11 -19.46
N GLN A 335 11.78 -16.38 -19.88
CA GLN A 335 11.09 -16.74 -21.14
C GLN A 335 9.61 -16.37 -21.08
N ASP A 336 8.96 -16.64 -19.94
CA ASP A 336 7.55 -16.32 -19.76
C ASP A 336 7.35 -14.79 -19.67
N PHE A 337 8.23 -14.06 -18.96
CA PHE A 337 8.21 -12.59 -18.94
C PHE A 337 8.27 -11.99 -20.35
N VAL A 338 9.23 -12.44 -21.17
CA VAL A 338 9.40 -11.96 -22.55
C VAL A 338 8.18 -12.30 -23.40
N ASN A 339 7.68 -13.52 -23.30
CA ASN A 339 6.47 -13.95 -24.01
C ASN A 339 5.25 -13.12 -23.65
N GLN A 340 4.99 -12.90 -22.35
CA GLN A 340 3.83 -12.11 -21.90
C GLN A 340 3.94 -10.63 -22.31
N LEU A 341 5.16 -10.09 -22.38
CA LEU A 341 5.37 -8.73 -22.86
C LEU A 341 5.07 -8.62 -24.35
N ILE A 342 5.55 -9.56 -25.18
CA ILE A 342 5.25 -9.63 -26.61
C ILE A 342 3.72 -9.84 -26.85
N VAL A 343 3.11 -10.75 -26.11
CA VAL A 343 1.65 -10.97 -26.17
C VAL A 343 0.90 -9.68 -25.85
N SER A 344 1.35 -8.93 -24.83
CA SER A 344 0.72 -7.67 -24.47
C SER A 344 0.79 -6.61 -25.58
N GLU A 345 1.84 -6.61 -26.39
CA GLU A 345 1.95 -5.70 -27.54
C GLU A 345 0.95 -6.04 -28.66
N LYS A 346 0.81 -7.34 -28.96
CA LYS A 346 0.04 -7.86 -30.10
C LYS A 346 -1.44 -8.11 -29.78
N ASP A 347 -1.86 -8.05 -28.50
CA ASP A 347 -3.22 -8.40 -28.11
C ASP A 347 -4.25 -7.33 -28.53
N ASP A 348 -4.99 -7.62 -29.59
CA ASP A 348 -6.07 -6.79 -30.09
C ASP A 348 -7.31 -6.83 -29.19
N ASN A 349 -7.49 -7.90 -28.40
CA ASN A 349 -8.56 -8.07 -27.43
C ASN A 349 -8.24 -7.50 -26.04
N SER A 350 -7.16 -6.74 -25.91
CA SER A 350 -6.74 -6.10 -24.63
C SER A 350 -7.84 -5.27 -23.95
N LYS A 351 -8.83 -4.77 -24.72
CA LYS A 351 -10.00 -4.06 -24.18
C LYS A 351 -10.79 -4.89 -23.17
N ILE A 352 -10.96 -6.20 -23.41
CA ILE A 352 -11.68 -7.11 -22.49
C ILE A 352 -10.92 -7.24 -21.17
N LYS A 353 -9.58 -7.46 -21.22
CA LYS A 353 -8.73 -7.52 -20.04
C LYS A 353 -8.79 -6.22 -19.24
N ILE A 354 -8.69 -5.07 -19.91
CA ILE A 354 -8.78 -3.75 -19.29
C ILE A 354 -10.13 -3.54 -18.59
N ILE A 355 -11.24 -3.93 -19.20
CA ILE A 355 -12.57 -3.83 -18.58
C ILE A 355 -12.67 -4.69 -17.33
N LYS A 356 -12.18 -5.93 -17.38
CA LYS A 356 -12.12 -6.83 -16.20
C LYS A 356 -11.26 -6.22 -15.10
N ALA A 357 -10.07 -5.69 -15.44
CA ALA A 357 -9.17 -5.02 -14.50
C ALA A 357 -9.84 -3.81 -13.82
N ILE A 358 -10.54 -2.95 -14.59
CA ILE A 358 -11.27 -1.80 -14.05
C ILE A 358 -12.37 -2.26 -13.08
N ARG A 359 -13.14 -3.30 -13.43
CA ARG A 359 -14.18 -3.84 -12.54
C ARG A 359 -13.58 -4.32 -11.22
N TYR A 360 -12.46 -5.01 -11.27
CA TYR A 360 -11.74 -5.47 -10.08
C TYR A 360 -11.25 -4.29 -9.23
N VAL A 361 -10.61 -3.29 -9.85
CA VAL A 361 -10.00 -2.16 -9.14
C VAL A 361 -11.04 -1.22 -8.50
N LYS A 362 -12.30 -1.21 -8.96
CA LYS A 362 -13.38 -0.45 -8.30
C LYS A 362 -13.54 -0.77 -6.81
N GLN A 363 -13.15 -1.96 -6.37
CA GLN A 363 -13.17 -2.36 -4.96
C GLN A 363 -12.18 -1.55 -4.10
N PHE A 364 -11.15 -0.96 -4.71
CA PHE A 364 -10.08 -0.19 -4.06
C PHE A 364 -10.30 1.33 -4.10
N THR A 365 -11.50 1.76 -4.50
CA THR A 365 -11.85 3.19 -4.44
C THR A 365 -12.18 3.62 -3.02
N LEU A 366 -12.02 4.91 -2.74
CA LEU A 366 -12.38 5.50 -1.45
C LEU A 366 -13.85 5.20 -1.08
N PHE A 367 -14.75 5.25 -2.05
CA PHE A 367 -16.17 4.99 -1.81
C PHE A 367 -16.45 3.53 -1.44
N SER A 368 -15.84 2.57 -2.15
CA SER A 368 -15.99 1.14 -1.83
C SER A 368 -15.43 0.81 -0.44
N HIS A 369 -14.28 1.38 -0.11
CA HIS A 369 -13.70 1.26 1.23
C HIS A 369 -14.64 1.82 2.31
N TYR A 370 -15.14 3.04 2.10
CA TYR A 370 -16.11 3.67 3.01
C TYR A 370 -17.32 2.78 3.26
N LYS A 371 -17.94 2.24 2.21
CA LYS A 371 -19.13 1.38 2.35
C LYS A 371 -18.90 0.21 3.30
N ILE A 372 -17.75 -0.48 3.14
CA ILE A 372 -17.42 -1.64 3.97
C ILE A 372 -17.04 -1.20 5.39
N LEU A 373 -16.17 -0.19 5.54
CA LEU A 373 -15.75 0.31 6.84
C LEU A 373 -16.92 0.85 7.65
N ASN A 374 -17.81 1.62 7.03
CA ASN A 374 -19.02 2.15 7.68
C ASN A 374 -19.97 1.02 8.12
N LYS A 375 -20.12 -0.04 7.31
CA LYS A 375 -20.87 -1.24 7.70
C LYS A 375 -20.27 -1.91 8.94
N LEU A 376 -18.94 -2.05 8.98
CA LEU A 376 -18.25 -2.65 10.14
C LEU A 376 -18.38 -1.78 11.40
N ILE A 377 -18.27 -0.47 11.28
CA ILE A 377 -18.43 0.46 12.40
C ILE A 377 -19.85 0.39 12.96
N ARG A 378 -20.86 0.39 12.10
CA ARG A 378 -22.27 0.35 12.50
C ARG A 378 -22.70 -0.92 13.24
N GLN A 379 -21.94 -1.99 13.17
CA GLN A 379 -22.20 -3.21 13.95
C GLN A 379 -21.95 -3.03 15.46
N PHE A 380 -21.30 -1.94 15.87
CA PHE A 380 -20.91 -1.68 17.25
C PHE A 380 -21.59 -0.42 17.84
N ILE A 381 -22.39 0.24 17.05
CA ILE A 381 -23.23 1.40 17.46
C ILE A 381 -24.69 0.93 17.61
#